data_b92aee19c8d697014ada0c180cf6b1aa
#
_entry.id   b92aee19c8d697014ada0c180cf6b1aa
#
_cell.length_a   1.000
_cell.length_b   1.000
_cell.length_c   1.000
_cell.angle_alpha   90.00
_cell.angle_beta   90.00
_cell.angle_gamma   90.00
#
_symmetry.space_group_name_H-M   'P 1'
#
loop_
_entity.id
_entity.type
_entity.pdbx_description
1 polymer ?
#
loop_
_entity_poly.entity_id
_entity_poly.type
_entity_poly.pdbx_seq_one_letter_code
_entity_poly.pdbx_strand_id
1 'polypeptide(L)'
;MIMKFRFLGGADTVGRMGMTITGDNKTMLVEFGMSPTKPPEYPIMPPRIDHLFLTHCHLDHCGKVPAICGRDNCEVFTTPLSAEISEIMLYDSLKIAEAEGYSEPYTTDDVEKTMELVVPFTFKDTIELGRTDVTLHSAGHVPGAAMFEFKYDDSTLYTGDLHTANQKLVLGAKPVKCKNLIIEGTYGGRNHPPRDESINAFIAKVDEVIDRGGTVIVPCFAVGRTQEIMIVLKDLGYDMWVDGMGRSITNLYLNYPEYLRDPRSMRAARKTFSEVKNASMRKHASKGQIIVTTGGMLDGGPVLEYLRMFKDNPKNAILLVGYQAEDTNGRLLLDTGSIVLDGEMVKIGCEVRKYDFSAHAGHDELVEFARKCEPENIVIMHSETRELFLDDLRDYNVILPELGKEFELDV
;
A
#
# COMPACT_ATOMS: atom_id res chain seq x y z
N MET A 1 -27.52 14.22 -11.47
CA MET A 1 -28.25 13.33 -10.51
C MET A 1 -27.56 13.43 -9.16
N ILE A 2 -28.30 13.44 -8.05
CA ILE A 2 -27.72 13.50 -6.70
C ILE A 2 -27.47 12.08 -6.20
N MET A 3 -26.23 11.79 -5.77
CA MET A 3 -25.87 10.55 -5.11
C MET A 3 -25.39 10.80 -3.68
N LYS A 4 -25.59 9.81 -2.82
CA LYS A 4 -25.20 9.85 -1.42
C LYS A 4 -23.90 9.09 -1.21
N PHE A 5 -22.98 9.73 -0.54
CA PHE A 5 -21.67 9.19 -0.17
C PHE A 5 -21.57 9.09 1.35
N ARG A 6 -20.99 8.00 1.84
CA ARG A 6 -20.79 7.79 3.27
C ARG A 6 -19.49 7.04 3.52
N PHE A 7 -18.58 7.66 4.24
CA PHE A 7 -17.38 6.97 4.70
C PHE A 7 -17.70 6.08 5.90
N LEU A 8 -17.30 4.83 5.79
CA LEU A 8 -17.42 3.81 6.83
C LEU A 8 -16.12 3.65 7.63
N GLY A 9 -15.03 4.11 7.05
CA GLY A 9 -13.68 4.16 7.58
C GLY A 9 -12.80 5.03 6.69
N GLY A 10 -11.64 5.46 7.18
CA GLY A 10 -10.68 6.25 6.41
C GLY A 10 -11.11 7.68 6.05
N ALA A 11 -12.14 8.22 6.71
CA ALA A 11 -12.57 9.59 6.49
C ALA A 11 -11.53 10.60 7.01
N ASP A 12 -11.08 10.38 8.23
CA ASP A 12 -10.23 11.27 9.04
C ASP A 12 -9.01 10.57 9.63
N THR A 13 -8.72 9.36 9.18
CA THR A 13 -7.59 8.53 9.61
C THR A 13 -6.99 7.81 8.42
N VAL A 14 -5.72 7.43 8.51
CA VAL A 14 -5.08 6.49 7.59
C VAL A 14 -5.51 5.07 7.97
N GLY A 15 -5.83 4.25 6.97
CA GLY A 15 -6.22 2.84 7.16
C GLY A 15 -7.72 2.61 7.29
N ARG A 16 -8.11 1.34 7.40
CA ARG A 16 -9.49 0.84 7.48
C ARG A 16 -10.45 1.52 6.50
N MET A 17 -10.04 1.61 5.24
CA MET A 17 -10.82 2.29 4.20
C MET A 17 -12.16 1.60 3.95
N GLY A 18 -13.16 2.42 3.62
CA GLY A 18 -14.48 1.95 3.19
C GLY A 18 -15.41 3.12 2.96
N MET A 19 -16.04 3.14 1.78
CA MET A 19 -16.99 4.19 1.42
C MET A 19 -18.15 3.59 0.63
N THR A 20 -19.40 3.94 0.98
CA THR A 20 -20.56 3.62 0.17
C THR A 20 -20.94 4.78 -0.75
N ILE A 21 -21.38 4.42 -1.96
CA ILE A 21 -22.03 5.30 -2.93
C ILE A 21 -23.43 4.74 -3.16
N THR A 22 -24.46 5.51 -2.81
CA THR A 22 -25.87 5.07 -2.92
C THR A 22 -26.64 5.97 -3.86
N GLY A 23 -27.27 5.37 -4.86
CA GLY A 23 -28.12 6.04 -5.83
C GLY A 23 -28.77 5.03 -6.77
N ASP A 24 -29.83 5.42 -7.45
CA ASP A 24 -30.56 4.59 -8.43
C ASP A 24 -30.97 3.21 -7.88
N ASN A 25 -31.36 3.15 -6.58
CA ASN A 25 -31.69 1.94 -5.82
C ASN A 25 -30.56 0.90 -5.71
N LYS A 26 -29.30 1.30 -5.92
CA LYS A 26 -28.10 0.47 -5.73
C LYS A 26 -27.19 1.07 -4.69
N THR A 27 -26.48 0.21 -4.00
CA THR A 27 -25.38 0.59 -3.09
C THR A 27 -24.09 -0.05 -3.55
N MET A 28 -23.14 0.78 -3.94
CA MET A 28 -21.77 0.38 -4.26
C MET A 28 -20.89 0.60 -3.04
N LEU A 29 -19.97 -0.30 -2.79
CA LEU A 29 -18.91 -0.17 -1.78
C LEU A 29 -17.58 0.01 -2.48
N VAL A 30 -16.85 1.04 -2.10
CA VAL A 30 -15.47 1.26 -2.54
C VAL A 30 -14.58 0.96 -1.36
N GLU A 31 -13.77 -0.09 -1.50
CA GLU A 31 -12.88 -0.63 -0.47
C GLU A 31 -13.59 -1.13 0.80
N PHE A 32 -12.96 -2.06 1.51
CA PHE A 32 -13.35 -2.45 2.86
C PHE A 32 -12.15 -3.08 3.57
N GLY A 33 -11.35 -2.21 4.17
CA GLY A 33 -10.07 -2.57 4.74
C GLY A 33 -10.07 -2.83 6.24
N MET A 34 -8.88 -2.82 6.81
CA MET A 34 -8.64 -2.86 8.26
C MET A 34 -7.46 -1.96 8.64
N SER A 35 -7.40 -1.50 9.87
CA SER A 35 -6.16 -0.89 10.38
C SER A 35 -5.16 -1.97 10.81
N PRO A 36 -3.84 -1.71 10.74
CA PRO A 36 -2.82 -2.68 11.15
C PRO A 36 -2.57 -2.73 12.65
N THR A 37 -3.54 -2.28 13.46
CA THR A 37 -3.49 -2.37 14.93
C THR A 37 -3.65 -3.81 15.42
N LYS A 38 -3.35 -4.07 16.66
CA LYS A 38 -3.45 -5.40 17.28
C LYS A 38 -4.36 -5.37 18.51
N PRO A 39 -5.58 -5.92 18.46
CA PRO A 39 -6.26 -6.47 17.28
C PRO A 39 -6.59 -5.40 16.22
N PRO A 40 -6.84 -5.80 14.96
CA PRO A 40 -7.21 -4.88 13.91
C PRO A 40 -8.52 -4.14 14.21
N GLU A 41 -8.61 -2.88 13.79
CA GLU A 41 -9.86 -2.14 13.75
C GLU A 41 -10.47 -2.19 12.33
N TYR A 42 -11.80 -2.12 12.27
CA TYR A 42 -12.54 -2.30 11.02
C TYR A 42 -13.48 -1.12 10.75
N PRO A 43 -13.86 -0.89 9.47
CA PRO A 43 -14.88 0.08 9.11
C PRO A 43 -16.26 -0.30 9.70
N ILE A 44 -17.16 0.69 9.76
CA ILE A 44 -18.58 0.47 10.06
C ILE A 44 -19.16 -0.46 9.02
N MET A 45 -19.92 -1.48 9.46
CA MET A 45 -20.59 -2.40 8.53
C MET A 45 -21.59 -1.65 7.64
N PRO A 46 -21.49 -1.83 6.31
CA PRO A 46 -22.44 -1.22 5.38
C PRO A 46 -23.80 -1.93 5.40
N PRO A 47 -24.87 -1.31 4.83
CA PRO A 47 -26.07 -2.02 4.41
C PRO A 47 -25.72 -3.11 3.39
N ARG A 48 -26.72 -3.77 2.80
CA ARG A 48 -26.49 -4.71 1.71
C ARG A 48 -25.82 -4.01 0.52
N ILE A 49 -24.80 -4.65 -0.06
CA ILE A 49 -23.98 -4.14 -1.16
C ILE A 49 -24.32 -4.88 -2.45
N ASP A 50 -24.49 -4.13 -3.54
CA ASP A 50 -24.71 -4.68 -4.89
C ASP A 50 -23.39 -4.94 -5.61
N HIS A 51 -22.43 -4.01 -5.51
CA HIS A 51 -21.12 -4.09 -6.17
C HIS A 51 -20.02 -3.55 -5.25
N LEU A 52 -18.83 -4.17 -5.27
CA LEU A 52 -17.66 -3.75 -4.52
C LEU A 52 -16.52 -3.40 -5.48
N PHE A 53 -15.86 -2.27 -5.25
CA PHE A 53 -14.71 -1.80 -6.01
C PHE A 53 -13.48 -1.78 -5.12
N LEU A 54 -12.43 -2.50 -5.53
CA LEU A 54 -11.18 -2.57 -4.78
C LEU A 54 -10.05 -1.94 -5.58
N THR A 55 -9.49 -0.84 -5.06
CA THR A 55 -8.41 -0.10 -5.75
C THR A 55 -7.12 -0.89 -5.80
N HIS A 56 -6.73 -1.51 -4.68
CA HIS A 56 -5.51 -2.29 -4.59
C HIS A 56 -5.49 -3.24 -3.38
N CYS A 57 -4.40 -3.99 -3.25
CA CYS A 57 -4.28 -5.17 -2.40
C CYS A 57 -3.77 -4.92 -0.97
N HIS A 58 -3.51 -3.68 -0.54
CA HIS A 58 -3.10 -3.43 0.85
C HIS A 58 -4.25 -3.70 1.80
N LEU A 59 -3.95 -4.23 3.00
CA LEU A 59 -4.95 -4.70 3.96
C LEU A 59 -5.85 -3.58 4.48
N ASP A 60 -5.36 -2.35 4.53
CA ASP A 60 -6.15 -1.18 4.90
C ASP A 60 -7.22 -0.80 3.85
N HIS A 61 -7.19 -1.44 2.67
CA HIS A 61 -8.17 -1.33 1.59
C HIS A 61 -8.94 -2.62 1.35
N CYS A 62 -8.31 -3.80 1.47
CA CYS A 62 -8.95 -5.10 1.19
C CYS A 62 -9.25 -5.96 2.41
N GLY A 63 -8.70 -5.65 3.59
CA GLY A 63 -8.58 -6.56 4.73
C GLY A 63 -9.90 -7.08 5.32
N LYS A 64 -11.05 -6.50 4.99
CA LYS A 64 -12.37 -6.98 5.42
C LYS A 64 -13.33 -7.28 4.25
N VAL A 65 -12.85 -7.20 3.01
CA VAL A 65 -13.67 -7.52 1.82
C VAL A 65 -14.32 -8.89 1.90
N PRO A 66 -13.65 -9.98 2.38
CA PRO A 66 -14.28 -11.29 2.46
C PRO A 66 -15.53 -11.34 3.34
N ALA A 67 -15.59 -10.55 4.40
CA ALA A 67 -16.79 -10.48 5.25
C ALA A 67 -18.02 -9.91 4.51
N ILE A 68 -17.83 -9.04 3.52
CA ILE A 68 -18.90 -8.52 2.67
C ILE A 68 -19.30 -9.54 1.62
N CYS A 69 -18.34 -10.12 0.90
CA CYS A 69 -18.59 -11.12 -0.13
C CYS A 69 -19.26 -12.38 0.43
N GLY A 70 -18.84 -12.83 1.62
CA GLY A 70 -19.48 -13.91 2.36
C GLY A 70 -20.96 -13.63 2.66
N ARG A 71 -21.30 -12.40 3.06
CA ARG A 71 -22.64 -11.96 3.43
C ARG A 71 -23.54 -11.68 2.22
N ASP A 72 -23.05 -10.86 1.27
CA ASP A 72 -23.89 -10.22 0.24
C ASP A 72 -23.81 -10.88 -1.13
N ASN A 73 -22.78 -11.68 -1.38
CA ASN A 73 -22.49 -12.31 -2.68
C ASN A 73 -22.42 -11.28 -3.82
N CYS A 74 -21.72 -10.15 -3.56
CA CYS A 74 -21.54 -9.06 -4.52
C CYS A 74 -20.31 -9.28 -5.39
N GLU A 75 -20.35 -8.83 -6.64
CA GLU A 75 -19.20 -8.81 -7.53
C GLU A 75 -18.11 -7.86 -7.01
N VAL A 76 -16.84 -8.27 -7.15
CA VAL A 76 -15.66 -7.48 -6.75
C VAL A 76 -14.90 -7.05 -7.99
N PHE A 77 -14.96 -5.76 -8.30
CA PHE A 77 -14.26 -5.16 -9.44
C PHE A 77 -12.88 -4.67 -9.03
N THR A 78 -11.85 -5.25 -9.63
CA THR A 78 -10.45 -4.89 -9.37
C THR A 78 -9.53 -5.35 -10.50
N THR A 79 -8.26 -4.97 -10.48
CA THR A 79 -7.29 -5.51 -11.44
C THR A 79 -6.95 -6.97 -11.10
N PRO A 80 -6.67 -7.83 -12.12
CA PRO A 80 -6.27 -9.23 -11.87
C PRO A 80 -5.11 -9.34 -10.89
N LEU A 81 -4.11 -8.47 -11.02
CA LEU A 81 -2.94 -8.46 -10.15
C LEU A 81 -3.30 -8.09 -8.70
N SER A 82 -4.16 -7.08 -8.49
CA SER A 82 -4.63 -6.73 -7.15
C SER A 82 -5.43 -7.86 -6.51
N ALA A 83 -6.27 -8.56 -7.27
CA ALA A 83 -7.01 -9.73 -6.78
C ALA A 83 -6.08 -10.83 -6.26
N GLU A 84 -5.12 -11.28 -7.08
CA GLU A 84 -4.20 -12.36 -6.69
C GLU A 84 -3.31 -11.97 -5.49
N ILE A 85 -2.87 -10.71 -5.41
CA ILE A 85 -2.09 -10.28 -4.25
C ILE A 85 -2.99 -10.15 -3.01
N SER A 86 -4.22 -9.66 -3.16
CA SER A 86 -5.18 -9.59 -2.04
C SER A 86 -5.44 -10.96 -1.44
N GLU A 87 -5.60 -12.00 -2.26
CA GLU A 87 -5.74 -13.38 -1.79
C GLU A 87 -4.57 -13.79 -0.88
N ILE A 88 -3.32 -13.55 -1.34
CA ILE A 88 -2.11 -13.86 -0.55
C ILE A 88 -2.11 -13.08 0.78
N MET A 89 -2.45 -11.79 0.75
CA MET A 89 -2.46 -10.93 1.93
C MET A 89 -3.54 -11.33 2.93
N LEU A 90 -4.73 -11.71 2.46
CA LEU A 90 -5.85 -12.15 3.29
C LEU A 90 -5.56 -13.48 3.99
N TYR A 91 -4.95 -14.45 3.28
CA TYR A 91 -4.50 -15.68 3.92
C TYR A 91 -3.37 -15.47 4.93
N ASP A 92 -2.47 -14.52 4.68
CA ASP A 92 -1.41 -14.15 5.64
C ASP A 92 -2.01 -13.50 6.89
N SER A 93 -3.02 -12.63 6.72
CA SER A 93 -3.76 -12.01 7.82
C SER A 93 -4.42 -13.06 8.73
N LEU A 94 -5.10 -14.05 8.17
CA LEU A 94 -5.69 -15.17 8.94
C LEU A 94 -4.65 -15.93 9.76
N LYS A 95 -3.47 -16.20 9.17
CA LYS A 95 -2.37 -16.87 9.88
C LYS A 95 -1.80 -16.03 11.02
N ILE A 96 -1.69 -14.73 10.81
CA ILE A 96 -1.22 -13.79 11.85
C ILE A 96 -2.24 -13.74 12.99
N ALA A 97 -3.52 -13.63 12.67
CA ALA A 97 -4.61 -13.62 13.65
C ALA A 97 -4.60 -14.88 14.53
N GLU A 98 -4.47 -16.06 13.90
CA GLU A 98 -4.36 -17.35 14.60
C GLU A 98 -3.12 -17.38 15.52
N ALA A 99 -1.96 -16.94 15.03
CA ALA A 99 -0.72 -16.94 15.77
C ALA A 99 -0.74 -15.96 16.96
N GLU A 100 -1.44 -14.83 16.84
CA GLU A 100 -1.57 -13.81 17.87
C GLU A 100 -2.81 -13.98 18.76
N GLY A 101 -3.69 -14.93 18.43
CA GLY A 101 -4.83 -15.33 19.27
C GLY A 101 -6.02 -14.38 19.25
N TYR A 102 -6.25 -13.65 18.14
CA TYR A 102 -7.48 -12.93 17.89
C TYR A 102 -8.25 -13.52 16.71
N SER A 103 -9.54 -13.19 16.60
CA SER A 103 -10.39 -13.69 15.51
C SER A 103 -10.54 -12.65 14.41
N GLU A 104 -10.36 -13.08 13.17
CA GLU A 104 -10.75 -12.28 12.01
C GLU A 104 -12.27 -12.33 11.78
N PRO A 105 -12.85 -11.29 11.15
CA PRO A 105 -14.29 -11.25 10.86
C PRO A 105 -14.73 -12.10 9.66
N TYR A 106 -13.84 -12.93 9.10
CA TYR A 106 -14.07 -13.81 7.95
C TYR A 106 -13.23 -15.09 8.07
N THR A 107 -13.51 -16.06 7.23
CA THR A 107 -12.87 -17.37 7.19
C THR A 107 -12.13 -17.60 5.88
N THR A 108 -11.41 -18.71 5.76
CA THR A 108 -10.80 -19.16 4.48
C THR A 108 -11.85 -19.34 3.38
N ASP A 109 -13.03 -19.90 3.71
CA ASP A 109 -14.12 -20.09 2.74
C ASP A 109 -14.64 -18.75 2.22
N ASP A 110 -14.66 -17.71 3.07
CA ASP A 110 -15.03 -16.35 2.64
C ASP A 110 -13.99 -15.73 1.70
N VAL A 111 -12.71 -16.04 1.90
CA VAL A 111 -11.64 -15.63 0.96
C VAL A 111 -11.82 -16.33 -0.39
N GLU A 112 -12.01 -17.66 -0.39
CA GLU A 112 -12.24 -18.43 -1.63
C GLU A 112 -13.46 -17.90 -2.38
N LYS A 113 -14.56 -17.69 -1.67
CA LYS A 113 -15.78 -17.10 -2.24
C LYS A 113 -15.54 -15.70 -2.82
N THR A 114 -14.72 -14.88 -2.16
CA THR A 114 -14.36 -13.56 -2.66
C THR A 114 -13.65 -13.68 -4.00
N MET A 115 -12.70 -14.60 -4.14
CA MET A 115 -11.98 -14.82 -5.39
C MET A 115 -12.89 -15.30 -6.53
N GLU A 116 -13.90 -16.11 -6.24
CA GLU A 116 -14.93 -16.54 -7.22
C GLU A 116 -15.80 -15.36 -7.71
N LEU A 117 -15.97 -14.32 -6.88
CA LEU A 117 -16.77 -13.14 -7.18
C LEU A 117 -15.98 -12.02 -7.85
N VAL A 118 -14.66 -12.18 -8.02
CA VAL A 118 -13.83 -11.18 -8.69
C VAL A 118 -14.18 -11.08 -10.17
N VAL A 119 -14.51 -9.86 -10.60
CA VAL A 119 -14.63 -9.48 -12.01
C VAL A 119 -13.39 -8.67 -12.37
N PRO A 120 -12.39 -9.30 -12.97
CA PRO A 120 -11.15 -8.63 -13.29
C PRO A 120 -11.31 -7.69 -14.47
N PHE A 121 -10.78 -6.46 -14.37
CA PHE A 121 -10.68 -5.56 -15.50
C PHE A 121 -9.41 -4.71 -15.42
N THR A 122 -8.95 -4.20 -16.57
CA THR A 122 -7.64 -3.58 -16.69
C THR A 122 -7.75 -2.07 -16.91
N PHE A 123 -6.62 -1.37 -16.89
CA PHE A 123 -6.62 0.07 -17.10
C PHE A 123 -7.20 0.44 -18.47
N LYS A 124 -8.08 1.45 -18.48
CA LYS A 124 -8.89 1.96 -19.59
C LYS A 124 -10.09 1.10 -19.97
N ASP A 125 -10.28 -0.05 -19.34
CA ASP A 125 -11.54 -0.76 -19.51
C ASP A 125 -12.65 0.05 -18.83
N THR A 126 -13.86 -0.06 -19.39
CA THR A 126 -15.08 0.53 -18.85
C THR A 126 -16.10 -0.57 -18.63
N ILE A 127 -16.73 -0.58 -17.46
CA ILE A 127 -17.82 -1.49 -17.11
C ILE A 127 -19.11 -0.67 -17.04
N GLU A 128 -20.16 -1.17 -17.70
CA GLU A 128 -21.50 -0.58 -17.66
C GLU A 128 -22.33 -1.23 -16.54
N LEU A 129 -22.73 -0.45 -15.54
CA LEU A 129 -23.55 -0.90 -14.40
C LEU A 129 -24.90 -0.18 -14.36
N GLY A 130 -25.70 -0.40 -15.40
CA GLY A 130 -26.97 0.28 -15.59
C GLY A 130 -26.79 1.70 -16.12
N ARG A 131 -26.96 2.72 -15.28
CA ARG A 131 -26.74 4.13 -15.68
C ARG A 131 -25.36 4.66 -15.34
N THR A 132 -24.51 3.83 -14.70
CA THR A 132 -23.15 4.20 -14.30
C THR A 132 -22.14 3.46 -15.15
N ASP A 133 -21.28 4.20 -15.80
CA ASP A 133 -20.07 3.65 -16.41
C ASP A 133 -18.91 3.80 -15.43
N VAL A 134 -18.12 2.74 -15.25
CA VAL A 134 -16.94 2.78 -14.38
C VAL A 134 -15.69 2.50 -15.20
N THR A 135 -14.78 3.47 -15.24
CA THR A 135 -13.51 3.35 -15.97
C THR A 135 -12.33 3.26 -14.99
N LEU A 136 -11.37 2.38 -15.31
CA LEU A 136 -10.17 2.17 -14.52
C LEU A 136 -8.99 3.00 -15.03
N HIS A 137 -8.29 3.67 -14.10
CA HIS A 137 -7.05 4.40 -14.35
C HIS A 137 -5.95 3.94 -13.39
N SER A 138 -4.67 4.05 -13.80
CA SER A 138 -3.56 3.71 -12.90
C SER A 138 -3.41 4.74 -11.78
N ALA A 139 -3.32 4.31 -10.53
CA ALA A 139 -3.07 5.15 -9.36
C ALA A 139 -1.57 5.44 -9.11
N GLY A 140 -0.65 4.72 -9.78
CA GLY A 140 0.80 4.93 -9.64
C GLY A 140 1.39 4.52 -8.29
N HIS A 141 0.59 4.05 -7.36
CA HIS A 141 0.98 3.66 -6.00
C HIS A 141 1.80 2.36 -5.98
N VAL A 142 1.20 1.26 -6.35
CA VAL A 142 1.85 -0.05 -6.58
C VAL A 142 1.35 -0.67 -7.88
N PRO A 143 2.06 -1.67 -8.47
CA PRO A 143 1.57 -2.35 -9.67
C PRO A 143 0.17 -2.92 -9.48
N GLY A 144 -0.73 -2.62 -10.39
CA GLY A 144 -2.15 -3.00 -10.32
C GLY A 144 -3.05 -2.03 -9.55
N ALA A 145 -2.51 -1.08 -8.79
CA ALA A 145 -3.32 -0.09 -8.08
C ALA A 145 -4.07 0.84 -9.04
N ALA A 146 -5.37 1.02 -8.79
CA ALA A 146 -6.31 1.68 -9.67
C ALA A 146 -7.04 2.85 -9.00
N MET A 147 -7.33 3.87 -9.81
CA MET A 147 -8.36 4.88 -9.55
C MET A 147 -9.62 4.47 -10.28
N PHE A 148 -10.79 4.74 -9.71
CA PHE A 148 -12.09 4.48 -10.32
C PHE A 148 -12.75 5.80 -10.73
N GLU A 149 -13.08 5.94 -12.00
CA GLU A 149 -13.92 7.02 -12.52
C GLU A 149 -15.35 6.50 -12.68
N PHE A 150 -16.25 6.96 -11.81
CA PHE A 150 -17.69 6.69 -11.88
C PHE A 150 -18.36 7.80 -12.71
N LYS A 151 -18.98 7.46 -13.81
CA LYS A 151 -19.61 8.40 -14.71
C LYS A 151 -21.10 8.14 -14.82
N TYR A 152 -21.88 9.15 -14.50
CA TYR A 152 -23.32 9.28 -14.74
C TYR A 152 -23.57 10.40 -15.76
N ASP A 153 -24.20 11.50 -15.34
CA ASP A 153 -24.29 12.73 -16.15
C ASP A 153 -22.93 13.47 -16.10
N ASP A 154 -22.31 13.49 -14.91
CA ASP A 154 -20.97 13.99 -14.66
C ASP A 154 -20.06 12.87 -14.09
N SER A 155 -18.76 13.13 -13.90
CA SER A 155 -17.81 12.14 -13.41
C SER A 155 -17.35 12.40 -11.98
N THR A 156 -17.20 11.30 -11.21
CA THR A 156 -16.58 11.26 -9.89
C THR A 156 -15.35 10.36 -9.96
N LEU A 157 -14.17 10.93 -9.67
CA LEU A 157 -12.91 10.17 -9.59
C LEU A 157 -12.58 9.85 -8.14
N TYR A 158 -12.43 8.55 -7.83
CA TYR A 158 -11.93 8.04 -6.56
C TYR A 158 -10.49 7.54 -6.75
N THR A 159 -9.53 8.13 -6.05
CA THR A 159 -8.11 7.85 -6.32
C THR A 159 -7.58 6.57 -5.67
N GLY A 160 -8.18 6.10 -4.56
CA GLY A 160 -7.45 5.22 -3.65
C GLY A 160 -6.13 5.88 -3.24
N ASP A 161 -5.12 5.08 -2.95
CA ASP A 161 -3.76 5.54 -2.70
C ASP A 161 -3.08 5.98 -3.99
N LEU A 162 -2.45 7.14 -3.98
CA LEU A 162 -1.99 7.85 -5.16
C LEU A 162 -0.49 8.17 -5.10
N HIS A 163 0.21 7.92 -6.22
CA HIS A 163 1.54 8.48 -6.43
C HIS A 163 1.69 9.05 -7.84
N THR A 164 2.16 10.29 -7.94
CA THR A 164 2.16 11.05 -9.20
C THR A 164 3.50 11.02 -9.91
N ALA A 165 4.59 10.87 -9.17
CA ALA A 165 5.93 10.75 -9.74
C ALA A 165 6.23 9.31 -10.22
N ASN A 166 7.13 9.20 -11.20
CA ASN A 166 7.57 7.88 -11.67
C ASN A 166 8.50 7.22 -10.65
N GLN A 167 8.11 6.05 -10.15
CA GLN A 167 8.99 5.16 -9.39
C GLN A 167 9.85 4.31 -10.34
N LYS A 168 10.80 3.52 -9.81
CA LYS A 168 11.52 2.54 -10.64
C LYS A 168 10.62 1.37 -11.04
N LEU A 169 9.67 1.01 -10.17
CA LEU A 169 8.75 -0.12 -10.32
C LEU A 169 7.52 0.21 -11.16
N VAL A 170 6.88 1.37 -10.94
CA VAL A 170 5.59 1.76 -11.53
C VAL A 170 5.62 3.20 -12.04
N LEU A 171 4.83 3.48 -13.08
CA LEU A 171 4.64 4.85 -13.59
C LEU A 171 3.68 5.61 -12.67
N GLY A 172 3.94 6.90 -12.46
CA GLY A 172 3.04 7.79 -11.72
C GLY A 172 1.68 7.96 -12.37
N ALA A 173 0.67 8.18 -11.55
CA ALA A 173 -0.70 8.45 -11.96
C ALA A 173 -0.79 9.67 -12.88
N LYS A 174 -1.79 9.65 -13.75
CA LYS A 174 -2.14 10.79 -14.59
C LYS A 174 -3.46 11.38 -14.13
N PRO A 175 -3.57 12.71 -14.04
CA PRO A 175 -4.83 13.35 -13.69
C PRO A 175 -5.90 13.05 -14.75
N VAL A 176 -7.12 12.83 -14.26
CA VAL A 176 -8.33 12.61 -15.06
C VAL A 176 -9.30 13.73 -14.72
N LYS A 177 -9.80 14.44 -15.74
CA LYS A 177 -10.78 15.52 -15.51
C LYS A 177 -12.08 14.95 -14.96
N CYS A 178 -12.56 15.54 -13.89
CA CYS A 178 -13.78 15.11 -13.22
C CYS A 178 -14.49 16.29 -12.56
N LYS A 179 -15.79 16.17 -12.33
CA LYS A 179 -16.55 17.15 -11.55
C LYS A 179 -16.32 16.99 -10.05
N ASN A 180 -16.27 15.73 -9.58
CA ASN A 180 -16.04 15.41 -8.19
C ASN A 180 -14.74 14.60 -8.07
N LEU A 181 -13.83 15.04 -7.21
CA LEU A 181 -12.59 14.35 -6.90
C LEU A 181 -12.61 13.87 -5.45
N ILE A 182 -12.48 12.57 -5.24
CA ILE A 182 -12.28 11.97 -3.92
C ILE A 182 -10.82 11.51 -3.87
N ILE A 183 -9.99 12.20 -3.07
CA ILE A 183 -8.54 12.06 -3.09
C ILE A 183 -8.00 11.77 -1.70
N GLU A 184 -6.95 10.92 -1.64
CA GLU A 184 -6.18 10.69 -0.41
C GLU A 184 -5.45 11.95 0.05
N GLY A 185 -5.15 12.02 1.35
CA GLY A 185 -4.34 13.08 1.94
C GLY A 185 -3.29 12.58 2.92
N THR A 186 -2.76 11.37 2.73
CA THR A 186 -1.86 10.67 3.66
C THR A 186 -0.66 11.53 4.09
N TYR A 187 -0.11 12.31 3.18
CA TYR A 187 1.02 13.21 3.44
C TYR A 187 0.64 14.69 3.48
N GLY A 188 -0.57 15.01 3.98
CA GLY A 188 -0.97 16.40 4.21
C GLY A 188 0.07 17.19 5.01
N GLY A 189 0.53 18.33 4.46
CA GLY A 189 1.56 19.18 5.06
C GLY A 189 3.00 18.63 4.98
N ARG A 190 3.25 17.53 4.25
CA ARG A 190 4.58 16.94 4.09
C ARG A 190 4.89 16.66 2.64
N ASN A 191 6.12 16.97 2.23
CA ASN A 191 6.65 16.64 0.92
C ASN A 191 7.79 15.62 1.03
N HIS A 192 8.02 14.88 -0.04
CA HIS A 192 9.13 13.95 -0.16
C HIS A 192 10.34 14.65 -0.81
N PRO A 193 11.56 14.27 -0.44
CA PRO A 193 12.73 14.68 -1.21
C PRO A 193 12.66 14.12 -2.63
N PRO A 194 13.35 14.73 -3.61
CA PRO A 194 13.45 14.15 -4.94
C PRO A 194 13.90 12.69 -4.90
N ARG A 195 13.19 11.81 -5.61
CA ARG A 195 13.41 10.35 -5.58
C ARG A 195 14.86 9.96 -5.88
N ASP A 196 15.49 10.61 -6.84
CA ASP A 196 16.87 10.30 -7.21
C ASP A 196 17.86 10.71 -6.11
N GLU A 197 17.59 11.75 -5.32
CA GLU A 197 18.40 12.10 -4.14
C GLU A 197 18.31 11.03 -3.07
N SER A 198 17.10 10.54 -2.77
CA SER A 198 16.89 9.42 -1.84
C SER A 198 17.60 8.16 -2.29
N ILE A 199 17.52 7.82 -3.58
CA ILE A 199 18.21 6.67 -4.19
C ILE A 199 19.72 6.80 -4.04
N ASN A 200 20.28 7.95 -4.43
CA ASN A 200 21.74 8.18 -4.38
C ASN A 200 22.28 8.13 -2.95
N ALA A 201 21.58 8.75 -2.00
CA ALA A 201 21.95 8.70 -0.58
C ALA A 201 21.86 7.28 0.00
N PHE A 202 20.85 6.51 -0.41
CA PHE A 202 20.69 5.12 -0.01
C PHE A 202 21.82 4.24 -0.55
N ILE A 203 22.16 4.33 -1.86
CA ILE A 203 23.23 3.59 -2.48
C ILE A 203 24.58 3.95 -1.84
N ALA A 204 24.88 5.23 -1.65
CA ALA A 204 26.11 5.67 -1.00
C ALA A 204 26.28 5.08 0.41
N LYS A 205 25.19 4.93 1.17
CA LYS A 205 25.23 4.28 2.49
C LYS A 205 25.42 2.77 2.37
N VAL A 206 24.83 2.12 1.38
CA VAL A 206 25.07 0.69 1.10
C VAL A 206 26.55 0.45 0.83
N ASP A 207 27.17 1.25 -0.06
CA ASP A 207 28.59 1.15 -0.40
C ASP A 207 29.48 1.36 0.85
N GLU A 208 29.21 2.41 1.64
CA GLU A 208 29.94 2.69 2.89
C GLU A 208 29.91 1.51 3.88
N VAL A 209 28.73 0.88 4.04
CA VAL A 209 28.58 -0.26 4.96
C VAL A 209 29.34 -1.48 4.48
N ILE A 210 29.31 -1.74 3.18
CA ILE A 210 30.01 -2.89 2.58
C ILE A 210 31.53 -2.66 2.61
N ASP A 211 32.00 -1.46 2.32
CA ASP A 211 33.43 -1.09 2.35
C ASP A 211 34.06 -1.28 3.74
N ARG A 212 33.29 -1.04 4.82
CA ARG A 212 33.74 -1.31 6.18
C ARG A 212 33.58 -2.78 6.63
N GLY A 213 33.19 -3.66 5.70
CA GLY A 213 32.99 -5.10 5.95
C GLY A 213 31.74 -5.43 6.75
N GLY A 214 30.68 -4.62 6.63
CA GLY A 214 29.36 -4.85 7.22
C GLY A 214 28.38 -5.50 6.25
N THR A 215 27.21 -5.87 6.77
CA THR A 215 26.04 -6.34 6.03
C THR A 215 24.92 -5.32 6.14
N VAL A 216 24.25 -5.05 5.01
CA VAL A 216 23.07 -4.16 4.95
C VAL A 216 21.80 -5.00 5.06
N ILE A 217 20.94 -4.65 6.00
CA ILE A 217 19.60 -5.22 6.14
C ILE A 217 18.59 -4.16 5.73
N VAL A 218 17.73 -4.48 4.75
CA VAL A 218 16.71 -3.58 4.24
C VAL A 218 15.32 -4.17 4.51
N PRO A 219 14.69 -3.80 5.63
CA PRO A 219 13.31 -4.18 5.92
C PRO A 219 12.35 -3.50 4.96
N CYS A 220 11.50 -4.30 4.30
CA CYS A 220 10.57 -3.81 3.28
C CYS A 220 9.15 -4.36 3.49
N PHE A 221 8.16 -3.63 3.01
CA PHE A 221 6.85 -4.21 2.77
C PHE A 221 6.93 -5.21 1.60
N ALA A 222 6.12 -6.26 1.67
CA ALA A 222 6.13 -7.33 0.68
C ALA A 222 5.69 -6.85 -0.71
N VAL A 223 4.70 -5.95 -0.73
CA VAL A 223 4.09 -5.40 -1.93
C VAL A 223 4.73 -4.04 -2.26
N GLY A 224 5.24 -3.90 -3.46
CA GLY A 224 5.80 -2.67 -4.00
C GLY A 224 7.22 -2.36 -3.52
N ARG A 225 7.43 -2.18 -2.21
CA ARG A 225 8.71 -1.69 -1.65
C ARG A 225 9.86 -2.66 -1.86
N THR A 226 9.65 -3.95 -1.61
CA THR A 226 10.68 -4.98 -1.86
C THR A 226 11.19 -4.91 -3.30
N GLN A 227 10.29 -4.80 -4.27
CA GLN A 227 10.61 -4.82 -5.69
C GLN A 227 11.26 -3.51 -6.15
N GLU A 228 10.79 -2.36 -5.64
CA GLU A 228 11.42 -1.05 -5.88
C GLU A 228 12.89 -1.07 -5.44
N ILE A 229 13.16 -1.54 -4.23
CA ILE A 229 14.54 -1.64 -3.68
C ILE A 229 15.38 -2.66 -4.46
N MET A 230 14.81 -3.80 -4.86
CA MET A 230 15.53 -4.76 -5.70
C MET A 230 15.95 -4.15 -7.04
N ILE A 231 15.11 -3.34 -7.67
CA ILE A 231 15.42 -2.63 -8.91
C ILE A 231 16.54 -1.60 -8.68
N VAL A 232 16.48 -0.86 -7.57
CA VAL A 232 17.50 0.14 -7.22
C VAL A 232 18.89 -0.51 -7.03
N LEU A 233 18.93 -1.68 -6.41
CA LEU A 233 20.19 -2.34 -6.04
C LEU A 233 20.79 -3.24 -7.13
N LYS A 234 20.01 -3.67 -8.12
CA LYS A 234 20.33 -4.77 -9.04
C LYS A 234 21.69 -4.68 -9.77
N ASP A 235 22.19 -3.47 -9.99
CA ASP A 235 23.40 -3.23 -10.81
C ASP A 235 24.66 -2.99 -9.95
N LEU A 236 24.57 -3.10 -8.60
CA LEU A 236 25.69 -2.80 -7.71
C LEU A 236 26.76 -3.91 -7.64
N GLY A 237 26.45 -5.12 -8.11
CA GLY A 237 27.42 -6.24 -8.17
C GLY A 237 27.73 -6.91 -6.83
N TYR A 238 26.95 -6.66 -5.78
CA TYR A 238 27.11 -7.27 -4.46
C TYR A 238 26.41 -8.63 -4.36
N ASP A 239 26.75 -9.41 -3.33
CA ASP A 239 26.03 -10.64 -2.97
C ASP A 239 24.72 -10.25 -2.24
N MET A 240 23.61 -10.38 -2.96
CA MET A 240 22.29 -9.88 -2.54
C MET A 240 21.30 -11.02 -2.37
N TRP A 241 20.51 -10.92 -1.29
CA TRP A 241 19.51 -11.90 -0.91
C TRP A 241 18.15 -11.27 -0.71
N VAL A 242 17.09 -12.01 -1.07
CA VAL A 242 15.68 -11.62 -0.79
C VAL A 242 15.01 -12.72 0.02
N ASP A 243 14.32 -12.32 1.13
CA ASP A 243 13.59 -13.22 2.05
C ASP A 243 12.17 -12.73 2.31
N GLY A 244 11.28 -13.69 2.49
CA GLY A 244 9.87 -13.48 2.85
C GLY A 244 8.93 -13.37 1.66
N MET A 245 7.72 -12.88 1.92
CA MET A 245 6.61 -12.80 0.98
C MET A 245 6.94 -11.94 -0.25
N GLY A 246 7.78 -10.92 -0.11
CA GLY A 246 8.21 -10.06 -1.23
C GLY A 246 8.76 -10.84 -2.43
N ARG A 247 9.35 -12.01 -2.19
CA ARG A 247 9.80 -12.95 -3.21
C ARG A 247 8.64 -13.51 -4.05
N SER A 248 7.56 -13.93 -3.41
CA SER A 248 6.36 -14.45 -4.09
C SER A 248 5.67 -13.35 -4.89
N ILE A 249 5.55 -12.16 -4.30
CA ILE A 249 4.99 -10.97 -4.97
C ILE A 249 5.85 -10.57 -6.19
N THR A 250 7.18 -10.68 -6.09
CA THR A 250 8.08 -10.41 -7.24
C THR A 250 7.80 -11.34 -8.41
N ASN A 251 7.58 -12.64 -8.14
CA ASN A 251 7.25 -13.61 -9.18
C ASN A 251 5.88 -13.31 -9.80
N LEU A 252 4.91 -12.92 -8.97
CA LEU A 252 3.56 -12.55 -9.43
C LEU A 252 3.60 -11.31 -10.33
N TYR A 253 4.32 -10.26 -9.96
CA TYR A 253 4.51 -9.08 -10.80
C TYR A 253 5.07 -9.41 -12.20
N LEU A 254 5.94 -10.40 -12.29
CA LEU A 254 6.51 -10.82 -13.58
C LEU A 254 5.49 -11.55 -14.48
N ASN A 255 4.40 -12.07 -13.94
CA ASN A 255 3.27 -12.63 -14.70
C ASN A 255 2.37 -11.53 -15.27
N TYR A 256 2.41 -10.31 -14.73
CA TYR A 256 1.61 -9.15 -15.11
C TYR A 256 2.50 -7.97 -15.53
N PRO A 257 3.30 -8.13 -16.59
CA PRO A 257 4.30 -7.12 -17.00
C PRO A 257 3.70 -5.78 -17.41
N GLU A 258 2.42 -5.73 -17.78
CA GLU A 258 1.69 -4.52 -18.20
C GLU A 258 1.52 -3.51 -17.07
N TYR A 259 1.57 -3.94 -15.80
CA TYR A 259 1.51 -3.05 -14.63
C TYR A 259 2.87 -2.52 -14.19
N LEU A 260 3.97 -2.99 -14.80
CA LEU A 260 5.32 -2.57 -14.46
C LEU A 260 5.80 -1.45 -15.38
N ARG A 261 6.53 -0.49 -14.83
CA ARG A 261 7.19 0.56 -15.61
C ARG A 261 8.21 -0.03 -16.61
N ASP A 262 9.04 -0.95 -16.13
CA ASP A 262 10.05 -1.66 -16.95
C ASP A 262 10.16 -3.12 -16.51
N PRO A 263 9.42 -4.03 -17.18
CA PRO A 263 9.48 -5.46 -16.88
C PRO A 263 10.86 -6.07 -17.06
N ARG A 264 11.71 -5.51 -17.92
CA ARG A 264 13.09 -6.01 -18.14
C ARG A 264 13.96 -5.72 -16.92
N SER A 265 13.82 -4.52 -16.35
CA SER A 265 14.51 -4.12 -15.12
C SER A 265 14.10 -5.02 -13.95
N MET A 266 12.79 -5.33 -13.81
CA MET A 266 12.31 -6.24 -12.76
C MET A 266 12.84 -7.68 -12.94
N ARG A 267 12.86 -8.21 -14.19
CA ARG A 267 13.47 -9.53 -14.47
C ARG A 267 14.97 -9.55 -14.16
N ALA A 268 15.70 -8.47 -14.45
CA ALA A 268 17.11 -8.35 -14.11
C ALA A 268 17.32 -8.37 -12.60
N ALA A 269 16.55 -7.54 -11.85
CA ALA A 269 16.58 -7.52 -10.40
C ALA A 269 16.30 -8.92 -9.81
N ARG A 270 15.25 -9.60 -10.30
CA ARG A 270 14.91 -10.96 -9.85
C ARG A 270 16.05 -11.97 -10.04
N LYS A 271 16.85 -11.84 -11.11
CA LYS A 271 18.00 -12.72 -11.41
C LYS A 271 19.22 -12.42 -10.56
N THR A 272 19.39 -11.14 -10.16
CA THR A 272 20.56 -10.70 -9.38
C THR A 272 20.46 -11.15 -7.92
N PHE A 273 19.24 -11.23 -7.38
CA PHE A 273 19.03 -11.64 -5.99
C PHE A 273 18.93 -13.16 -5.83
N SER A 274 19.69 -13.69 -4.87
CA SER A 274 19.52 -15.04 -4.36
C SER A 274 18.28 -15.11 -3.47
N GLU A 275 17.51 -16.21 -3.54
CA GLU A 275 16.27 -16.37 -2.76
C GLU A 275 16.47 -17.23 -1.52
N VAL A 276 15.94 -16.76 -0.41
CA VAL A 276 15.75 -17.57 0.81
C VAL A 276 14.45 -18.35 0.69
N LYS A 277 14.51 -19.61 0.30
CA LYS A 277 13.34 -20.46 0.07
C LYS A 277 12.75 -21.05 1.34
N ASN A 278 13.55 -21.17 2.40
CA ASN A 278 13.14 -21.69 3.71
C ASN A 278 14.03 -21.14 4.82
N ALA A 279 13.61 -21.30 6.07
CA ALA A 279 14.30 -20.74 7.24
C ALA A 279 15.77 -21.24 7.38
N SER A 280 16.09 -22.48 6.97
CA SER A 280 17.45 -23.00 7.08
C SER A 280 18.45 -22.26 6.18
N MET A 281 17.98 -21.64 5.10
CA MET A 281 18.83 -20.84 4.20
C MET A 281 19.20 -19.47 4.78
N ARG A 282 18.50 -18.95 5.79
CA ARG A 282 18.81 -17.66 6.42
C ARG A 282 20.22 -17.58 6.96
N LYS A 283 20.72 -18.68 7.53
CA LYS A 283 22.12 -18.79 7.98
C LYS A 283 23.13 -18.67 6.81
N HIS A 284 22.72 -19.05 5.61
CA HIS A 284 23.54 -18.87 4.42
C HIS A 284 23.42 -17.43 3.91
N ALA A 285 22.20 -16.92 3.78
CA ALA A 285 21.92 -15.54 3.38
C ALA A 285 22.58 -14.51 4.32
N SER A 286 22.76 -14.83 5.62
CA SER A 286 23.41 -13.95 6.58
C SER A 286 24.94 -13.73 6.32
N LYS A 287 25.52 -14.45 5.36
CA LYS A 287 26.88 -14.22 4.89
C LYS A 287 26.94 -13.27 3.68
N GLY A 288 25.79 -12.95 3.10
CA GLY A 288 25.68 -12.00 2.00
C GLY A 288 25.92 -10.56 2.45
N GLN A 289 26.08 -9.70 1.47
CA GLN A 289 26.36 -8.28 1.71
C GLN A 289 25.09 -7.44 1.89
N ILE A 290 23.99 -7.80 1.18
CA ILE A 290 22.72 -7.10 1.25
C ILE A 290 21.60 -8.12 1.42
N ILE A 291 20.70 -7.86 2.37
CA ILE A 291 19.52 -8.68 2.64
C ILE A 291 18.28 -7.79 2.59
N VAL A 292 17.49 -7.95 1.54
CA VAL A 292 16.15 -7.34 1.42
C VAL A 292 15.16 -8.34 2.00
N THR A 293 14.43 -7.95 3.04
CA THR A 293 13.57 -8.88 3.78
C THR A 293 12.24 -8.27 4.14
N THR A 294 11.17 -9.09 4.21
CA THR A 294 9.88 -8.60 4.67
C THR A 294 9.81 -8.42 6.19
N GLY A 295 8.90 -7.53 6.61
CA GLY A 295 8.76 -7.04 7.98
C GLY A 295 9.19 -5.57 8.08
N GLY A 296 8.64 -4.71 7.20
CA GLY A 296 9.05 -3.31 7.03
C GLY A 296 8.97 -2.44 8.29
N MET A 297 8.09 -2.80 9.24
CA MET A 297 7.92 -2.11 10.54
C MET A 297 8.62 -2.84 11.71
N LEU A 298 9.33 -3.94 11.44
CA LEU A 298 10.08 -4.74 12.42
C LEU A 298 9.23 -5.46 13.49
N ASP A 299 7.91 -5.61 13.28
CA ASP A 299 7.00 -6.26 14.24
C ASP A 299 6.81 -7.76 13.98
N GLY A 300 7.30 -8.26 12.86
CA GLY A 300 7.13 -9.66 12.47
C GLY A 300 7.89 -10.01 11.20
N GLY A 301 7.79 -11.27 10.80
CA GLY A 301 8.39 -11.78 9.60
C GLY A 301 9.89 -12.11 9.72
N PRO A 302 10.53 -12.47 8.59
CA PRO A 302 11.92 -12.94 8.60
C PRO A 302 12.95 -11.90 9.04
N VAL A 303 12.62 -10.61 9.01
CA VAL A 303 13.52 -9.55 9.48
C VAL A 303 13.96 -9.78 10.94
N LEU A 304 13.08 -10.30 11.80
CA LEU A 304 13.42 -10.53 13.22
C LEU A 304 14.57 -11.55 13.37
N GLU A 305 14.65 -12.56 12.52
CA GLU A 305 15.76 -13.50 12.50
C GLU A 305 17.09 -12.83 12.18
N TYR A 306 17.11 -11.93 11.21
CA TYR A 306 18.31 -11.16 10.85
C TYR A 306 18.68 -10.17 11.96
N LEU A 307 17.70 -9.54 12.61
CA LEU A 307 17.97 -8.66 13.75
C LEU A 307 18.64 -9.42 14.90
N ARG A 308 18.20 -10.65 15.21
CA ARG A 308 18.87 -11.51 16.22
C ARG A 308 20.34 -11.77 15.89
N MET A 309 20.65 -11.96 14.58
CA MET A 309 22.01 -12.28 14.13
C MET A 309 22.94 -11.06 14.08
N PHE A 310 22.39 -9.88 13.76
CA PHE A 310 23.19 -8.73 13.33
C PHE A 310 23.20 -7.54 14.30
N LYS A 311 22.26 -7.49 15.24
CA LYS A 311 22.00 -6.32 16.11
C LYS A 311 23.20 -5.76 16.85
N ASP A 312 24.18 -6.60 17.19
CA ASP A 312 25.33 -6.24 18.04
C ASP A 312 26.58 -5.83 17.23
N ASN A 313 26.57 -5.98 15.90
CA ASN A 313 27.73 -5.69 15.08
C ASN A 313 27.70 -4.25 14.52
N PRO A 314 28.54 -3.32 15.01
CA PRO A 314 28.52 -1.92 14.58
C PRO A 314 28.93 -1.69 13.13
N LYS A 315 29.48 -2.70 12.44
CA LYS A 315 29.77 -2.61 10.99
C LYS A 315 28.51 -2.75 10.16
N ASN A 316 27.48 -3.43 10.64
CA ASN A 316 26.24 -3.64 9.94
C ASN A 316 25.34 -2.38 9.95
N ALA A 317 24.36 -2.36 9.07
CA ALA A 317 23.33 -1.33 9.07
C ALA A 317 21.93 -1.89 8.80
N ILE A 318 20.93 -1.28 9.43
CA ILE A 318 19.51 -1.43 9.14
C ILE A 318 19.08 -0.18 8.39
N LEU A 319 18.70 -0.32 7.12
CA LEU A 319 18.26 0.78 6.28
C LEU A 319 16.74 0.69 6.09
N LEU A 320 16.00 1.48 6.87
CA LEU A 320 14.53 1.55 6.80
C LEU A 320 14.12 2.36 5.56
N VAL A 321 13.24 1.81 4.74
CA VAL A 321 12.79 2.40 3.46
C VAL A 321 11.26 2.55 3.37
N GLY A 322 10.55 2.21 4.44
CA GLY A 322 9.09 2.28 4.54
C GLY A 322 8.63 3.20 5.67
N TYR A 323 7.34 3.46 5.68
CA TYR A 323 6.66 4.11 6.80
C TYR A 323 6.83 3.28 8.07
N GLN A 324 6.96 3.95 9.20
CA GLN A 324 7.02 3.36 10.53
C GLN A 324 5.87 3.93 11.34
N ALA A 325 4.83 3.13 11.54
CA ALA A 325 3.66 3.52 12.31
C ALA A 325 4.00 3.68 13.79
N GLU A 326 3.23 4.49 14.49
CA GLU A 326 3.30 4.56 15.95
C GLU A 326 3.06 3.17 16.56
N ASP A 327 3.59 2.90 17.73
CA ASP A 327 3.52 1.61 18.42
C ASP A 327 4.19 0.42 17.70
N THR A 328 5.00 0.66 16.66
CA THR A 328 5.79 -0.37 15.98
C THR A 328 7.24 -0.39 16.43
N ASN A 329 7.88 -1.56 16.31
CA ASN A 329 9.32 -1.70 16.58
C ASN A 329 10.19 -0.79 15.69
N GLY A 330 9.79 -0.55 14.46
CA GLY A 330 10.51 0.34 13.56
C GLY A 330 10.46 1.79 14.02
N ARG A 331 9.33 2.24 14.58
CA ARG A 331 9.19 3.57 15.19
C ARG A 331 10.01 3.64 16.48
N LEU A 332 9.87 2.65 17.35
CA LEU A 332 10.63 2.54 18.61
C LEU A 332 12.15 2.57 18.33
N LEU A 333 12.61 1.86 17.28
CA LEU A 333 14.01 1.87 16.88
C LEU A 333 14.51 3.25 16.49
N LEU A 334 13.71 4.01 15.73
CA LEU A 334 14.09 5.38 15.31
C LEU A 334 14.14 6.34 16.49
N ASP A 335 13.22 6.20 17.45
CA ASP A 335 13.10 7.13 18.58
C ASP A 335 14.10 6.82 19.71
N THR A 336 14.41 5.53 19.95
CA THR A 336 15.17 5.10 21.14
C THR A 336 16.45 4.32 20.83
N GLY A 337 16.64 3.86 19.60
CA GLY A 337 17.71 2.93 19.24
C GLY A 337 17.50 1.50 19.74
N SER A 338 16.29 1.15 20.17
CA SER A 338 15.93 -0.16 20.74
C SER A 338 14.66 -0.72 20.09
N ILE A 339 14.46 -2.02 20.21
CA ILE A 339 13.25 -2.74 19.76
C ILE A 339 12.79 -3.71 20.85
N VAL A 340 11.54 -4.14 20.77
CA VAL A 340 11.06 -5.31 21.52
C VAL A 340 11.33 -6.55 20.69
N LEU A 341 12.19 -7.44 21.18
CA LEU A 341 12.54 -8.70 20.52
C LEU A 341 12.37 -9.84 21.52
N ASP A 342 11.56 -10.83 21.18
CA ASP A 342 11.23 -11.98 22.06
C ASP A 342 10.65 -11.55 23.43
N GLY A 343 9.90 -10.44 23.47
CA GLY A 343 9.28 -9.88 24.67
C GLY A 343 10.22 -9.01 25.52
N GLU A 344 11.47 -8.83 25.14
CA GLU A 344 12.45 -8.03 25.85
C GLU A 344 12.86 -6.77 25.07
N MET A 345 13.11 -5.67 25.79
CA MET A 345 13.68 -4.46 25.20
C MET A 345 15.17 -4.69 24.89
N VAL A 346 15.53 -4.64 23.60
CA VAL A 346 16.87 -4.91 23.13
C VAL A 346 17.43 -3.68 22.41
N LYS A 347 18.59 -3.22 22.83
CA LYS A 347 19.32 -2.14 22.16
C LYS A 347 19.94 -2.65 20.87
N ILE A 348 19.83 -1.89 19.80
CA ILE A 348 20.45 -2.17 18.51
C ILE A 348 21.81 -1.46 18.45
N GLY A 349 22.87 -2.24 18.28
CA GLY A 349 24.26 -1.74 18.21
C GLY A 349 24.76 -1.46 16.80
N CYS A 350 24.05 -1.91 15.76
CA CYS A 350 24.36 -1.57 14.38
C CYS A 350 23.81 -0.19 14.00
N GLU A 351 24.32 0.38 12.88
CA GLU A 351 23.84 1.66 12.36
C GLU A 351 22.37 1.55 11.88
N VAL A 352 21.56 2.57 12.17
CA VAL A 352 20.16 2.67 11.70
C VAL A 352 20.00 3.97 10.92
N ARG A 353 19.45 3.87 9.72
CA ARG A 353 19.08 5.03 8.87
C ARG A 353 17.71 4.81 8.26
N LYS A 354 17.02 5.90 8.00
CA LYS A 354 15.76 5.92 7.27
C LYS A 354 15.92 6.71 5.97
N TYR A 355 15.39 6.16 4.88
CA TYR A 355 15.35 6.77 3.56
C TYR A 355 13.92 6.86 3.07
N ASP A 356 13.61 7.92 2.36
CA ASP A 356 12.27 8.14 1.82
C ASP A 356 12.12 7.46 0.45
N PHE A 357 11.33 6.40 0.46
CA PHE A 357 10.88 5.70 -0.73
C PHE A 357 9.35 5.62 -0.75
N SER A 358 8.64 6.59 -0.23
CA SER A 358 7.18 6.58 -0.18
C SER A 358 6.56 6.22 -1.53
N ALA A 359 5.47 5.46 -1.51
CA ALA A 359 4.65 5.16 -2.66
C ALA A 359 3.37 6.02 -2.71
N HIS A 360 3.24 6.98 -1.80
CA HIS A 360 2.21 8.02 -1.82
C HIS A 360 2.80 9.34 -2.32
N ALA A 361 1.99 10.16 -2.93
CA ALA A 361 2.35 11.51 -3.31
C ALA A 361 2.51 12.41 -2.07
N GLY A 362 3.41 13.39 -2.15
CA GLY A 362 3.53 14.43 -1.15
C GLY A 362 2.44 15.49 -1.27
N HIS A 363 2.36 16.37 -0.27
CA HIS A 363 1.33 17.41 -0.20
C HIS A 363 1.20 18.22 -1.50
N ASP A 364 2.30 18.79 -1.96
CA ASP A 364 2.28 19.66 -3.16
C ASP A 364 1.91 18.87 -4.43
N GLU A 365 2.33 17.61 -4.51
CA GLU A 365 1.98 16.71 -5.63
C GLU A 365 0.48 16.39 -5.64
N LEU A 366 -0.14 16.16 -4.46
CA LEU A 366 -1.58 15.93 -4.32
C LEU A 366 -2.38 17.18 -4.70
N VAL A 367 -1.95 18.36 -4.24
CA VAL A 367 -2.56 19.65 -4.63
C VAL A 367 -2.46 19.89 -6.12
N GLU A 368 -1.29 19.65 -6.73
CA GLU A 368 -1.09 19.80 -8.17
C GLU A 368 -1.95 18.80 -8.96
N PHE A 369 -2.04 17.54 -8.51
CA PHE A 369 -2.89 16.53 -9.12
C PHE A 369 -4.36 16.93 -9.07
N ALA A 370 -4.85 17.39 -7.92
CA ALA A 370 -6.22 17.86 -7.75
C ALA A 370 -6.54 19.03 -8.69
N ARG A 371 -5.66 20.03 -8.79
CA ARG A 371 -5.83 21.17 -9.72
C ARG A 371 -5.88 20.73 -11.18
N LYS A 372 -5.08 19.74 -11.58
CA LYS A 372 -5.08 19.19 -12.95
C LYS A 372 -6.30 18.36 -13.30
N CYS A 373 -7.01 17.84 -12.31
CA CYS A 373 -8.30 17.16 -12.50
C CYS A 373 -9.43 18.18 -12.78
N GLU A 374 -9.23 19.48 -12.52
CA GLU A 374 -10.17 20.57 -12.73
C GLU A 374 -11.56 20.30 -12.09
N PRO A 375 -11.66 19.85 -10.83
CA PRO A 375 -12.92 19.50 -10.22
C PRO A 375 -13.70 20.74 -9.75
N GLU A 376 -15.03 20.58 -9.54
CA GLU A 376 -15.85 21.52 -8.78
C GLU A 376 -15.76 21.21 -7.27
N ASN A 377 -15.84 19.91 -6.93
CA ASN A 377 -15.83 19.43 -5.56
C ASN A 377 -14.60 18.54 -5.30
N ILE A 378 -13.93 18.73 -4.16
CA ILE A 378 -12.81 17.92 -3.69
C ILE A 378 -13.16 17.33 -2.32
N VAL A 379 -13.18 16.01 -2.21
CA VAL A 379 -13.36 15.28 -0.95
C VAL A 379 -12.00 14.72 -0.53
N ILE A 380 -11.50 15.12 0.64
CA ILE A 380 -10.18 14.66 1.12
C ILE A 380 -10.38 13.57 2.16
N MET A 381 -9.80 12.41 1.91
CA MET A 381 -9.91 11.20 2.72
C MET A 381 -8.53 10.64 3.10
N HIS A 382 -8.51 9.54 3.88
CA HIS A 382 -7.30 8.78 4.20
C HIS A 382 -6.18 9.65 4.76
N SER A 383 -6.51 10.51 5.73
CA SER A 383 -5.59 11.51 6.26
C SER A 383 -5.97 11.94 7.67
N GLU A 384 -4.99 12.10 8.53
CA GLU A 384 -5.12 12.72 9.87
C GLU A 384 -4.88 14.24 9.83
N THR A 385 -4.44 14.77 8.68
CA THR A 385 -4.02 16.16 8.49
C THR A 385 -4.69 16.83 7.28
N ARG A 386 -5.89 16.36 6.93
CA ARG A 386 -6.64 16.81 5.74
C ARG A 386 -6.97 18.31 5.75
N GLU A 387 -7.07 18.93 6.93
CA GLU A 387 -7.29 20.37 7.09
C GLU A 387 -6.16 21.22 6.49
N LEU A 388 -4.94 20.66 6.39
CA LEU A 388 -3.79 21.36 5.82
C LEU A 388 -3.90 21.61 4.31
N PHE A 389 -4.86 20.98 3.64
CA PHE A 389 -5.13 21.21 2.21
C PHE A 389 -6.07 22.39 1.95
N LEU A 390 -6.80 22.89 2.97
CA LEU A 390 -7.85 23.89 2.79
C LEU A 390 -7.34 25.20 2.21
N ASP A 391 -6.18 25.68 2.65
CA ASP A 391 -5.61 26.94 2.16
C ASP A 391 -5.14 26.82 0.71
N ASP A 392 -4.55 25.68 0.33
CA ASP A 392 -4.03 25.46 -1.02
C ASP A 392 -5.14 25.16 -2.05
N LEU A 393 -6.29 24.64 -1.59
CA LEU A 393 -7.45 24.30 -2.41
C LEU A 393 -8.66 25.22 -2.20
N ARG A 394 -8.46 26.41 -1.61
CA ARG A 394 -9.51 27.39 -1.25
C ARG A 394 -10.40 27.84 -2.41
N ASP A 395 -9.93 27.70 -3.65
CA ASP A 395 -10.68 28.07 -4.85
C ASP A 395 -11.69 27.00 -5.29
N TYR A 396 -11.72 25.86 -4.60
CA TYR A 396 -12.59 24.70 -4.85
C TYR A 396 -13.57 24.51 -3.69
N ASN A 397 -14.65 23.78 -3.93
CA ASN A 397 -15.54 23.32 -2.85
C ASN A 397 -14.90 22.08 -2.17
N VAL A 398 -14.16 22.32 -1.07
CA VAL A 398 -13.47 21.24 -0.34
C VAL A 398 -14.38 20.68 0.75
N ILE A 399 -14.57 19.37 0.74
CA ILE A 399 -15.38 18.61 1.68
C ILE A 399 -14.45 17.73 2.52
N LEU A 400 -14.51 17.89 3.84
CA LEU A 400 -13.85 17.01 4.80
C LEU A 400 -14.92 16.07 5.39
N PRO A 401 -15.04 14.83 4.89
CA PRO A 401 -16.13 13.94 5.30
C PRO A 401 -15.96 13.51 6.75
N GLU A 402 -17.09 13.32 7.44
CA GLU A 402 -17.14 12.76 8.79
C GLU A 402 -17.48 11.28 8.76
N LEU A 403 -16.84 10.49 9.60
CA LEU A 403 -17.07 9.06 9.72
C LEU A 403 -18.55 8.76 10.00
N GLY A 404 -19.16 7.93 9.17
CA GLY A 404 -20.54 7.48 9.30
C GLY A 404 -21.61 8.49 8.90
N LYS A 405 -21.25 9.74 8.54
CA LYS A 405 -22.21 10.73 8.05
C LYS A 405 -22.35 10.68 6.54
N GLU A 406 -23.58 10.84 6.06
CA GLU A 406 -23.87 10.98 4.62
C GLU A 406 -23.66 12.41 4.16
N PHE A 407 -23.14 12.57 2.93
CA PHE A 407 -23.12 13.82 2.19
C PHE A 407 -23.54 13.54 0.74
N GLU A 408 -23.94 14.58 0.03
CA GLU A 408 -24.48 14.47 -1.32
C GLU A 408 -23.55 15.17 -2.32
N LEU A 409 -23.36 14.56 -3.47
CA LEU A 409 -22.72 15.17 -4.63
C LEU A 409 -23.64 15.06 -5.83
N ASP A 410 -23.63 16.08 -6.66
CA ASP A 410 -24.26 16.05 -7.98
C ASP A 410 -23.31 15.35 -8.96
N VAL A 411 -23.79 14.27 -9.57
CA VAL A 411 -23.00 13.37 -10.42
C VAL A 411 -23.63 13.19 -11.79
#